data_43ec6a26c29bc4f6e59fcdca7462119d
#
_entry.id   43ec6a26c29bc4f6e59fcdca7462119d
#
_cell.length_a   1.000
_cell.length_b   1.000
_cell.length_c   1.000
_cell.angle_alpha   90.00
_cell.angle_beta   90.00
_cell.angle_gamma   90.00
#
_symmetry.space_group_name_H-M   'P 1'
#
loop_
_entity.id
_entity.type
_entity.pdbx_description
1 polymer ?
#
loop_
_entity_poly.entity_id
_entity_poly.type
_entity_poly.pdbx_seq_one_letter_code
_entity_poly.pdbx_strand_id
1 'polypeptide(L)'
;MKIQSEILVAFKKLALKNAKIVFNLSECVDFNENGNNNLEVLFSANNNSNPFSLSKIASGGEKSRILFALKSILAKKVNLPTLVFDEIDSGTSGEIANAIGGIMKIMGKKIQIISITHLAQVSSKADHHNKVYKSVSYTHLTLPTMHPV
;
A
#
# COMPACT_ATOMS: atom_id res chain seq x y z
N MET A 1 -7.67 -20.78 5.56
CA MET A 1 -6.75 -20.62 4.40
C MET A 1 -5.52 -19.83 4.82
N LYS A 2 -4.30 -20.28 4.49
CA LYS A 2 -3.04 -19.68 4.94
C LYS A 2 -2.87 -18.20 4.48
N ILE A 3 -3.23 -17.88 3.23
CA ILE A 3 -3.14 -16.51 2.68
C ILE A 3 -4.07 -15.54 3.40
N GLN A 4 -5.30 -15.95 3.70
CA GLN A 4 -6.25 -15.08 4.39
C GLN A 4 -5.76 -14.67 5.78
N SER A 5 -5.17 -15.58 6.55
CA SER A 5 -4.61 -15.27 7.85
C SER A 5 -3.40 -14.31 7.76
N GLU A 6 -2.53 -14.49 6.76
CA GLU A 6 -1.40 -13.58 6.51
C GLU A 6 -1.89 -12.14 6.21
N ILE A 7 -2.95 -12.01 5.39
CA ILE A 7 -3.55 -10.72 5.05
C ILE A 7 -4.16 -10.05 6.29
N LEU A 8 -4.90 -10.80 7.11
CA LEU A 8 -5.51 -10.25 8.32
C LEU A 8 -4.45 -9.78 9.34
N VAL A 9 -3.32 -10.46 9.45
CA VAL A 9 -2.19 -10.01 10.27
C VAL A 9 -1.62 -8.70 9.74
N ALA A 10 -1.46 -8.55 8.41
CA ALA A 10 -1.00 -7.30 7.80
C ALA A 10 -2.02 -6.16 8.01
N PHE A 11 -3.31 -6.44 7.89
CA PHE A 11 -4.38 -5.48 8.12
C PHE A 11 -4.36 -4.92 9.54
N LYS A 12 -4.15 -5.76 10.55
CA LYS A 12 -4.06 -5.31 11.95
C LYS A 12 -2.94 -4.29 12.16
N LYS A 13 -1.78 -4.49 11.52
CA LYS A 13 -0.62 -3.57 11.58
C LYS A 13 -0.91 -2.22 10.90
N LEU A 14 -1.85 -2.18 9.98
CA LEU A 14 -2.24 -1.00 9.21
C LEU A 14 -3.53 -0.33 9.73
N ALA A 15 -3.86 -0.56 10.99
CA ALA A 15 -5.07 -0.05 11.67
C ALA A 15 -6.40 -0.47 11.00
N LEU A 16 -6.40 -1.59 10.28
CA LEU A 16 -7.60 -2.23 9.74
C LEU A 16 -8.02 -3.41 10.64
N LYS A 17 -8.19 -3.14 11.95
CA LYS A 17 -8.34 -4.18 12.98
C LYS A 17 -9.58 -5.06 12.81
N ASN A 18 -10.67 -4.47 12.31
CA ASN A 18 -11.97 -5.14 12.15
C ASN A 18 -12.24 -5.54 10.69
N ALA A 19 -11.25 -5.37 9.82
CA ALA A 19 -11.41 -5.69 8.41
C ALA A 19 -11.49 -7.21 8.19
N LYS A 20 -12.34 -7.58 7.25
CA LYS A 20 -12.47 -8.97 6.77
C LYS A 20 -12.14 -9.02 5.28
N ILE A 21 -11.56 -10.11 4.86
CA ILE A 21 -11.38 -10.44 3.46
C ILE A 21 -11.95 -11.82 3.18
N VAL A 22 -12.72 -11.93 2.14
CA VAL A 22 -13.37 -13.19 1.73
C VAL A 22 -13.00 -13.45 0.28
N PHE A 23 -12.58 -14.68 0.01
CA PHE A 23 -12.32 -15.17 -1.33
C PHE A 23 -13.49 -16.04 -1.74
N ASN A 24 -14.27 -15.55 -2.69
CA ASN A 24 -15.39 -16.28 -3.27
C ASN A 24 -14.96 -16.87 -4.61
N LEU A 25 -14.93 -18.20 -4.66
CA LEU A 25 -14.55 -18.93 -5.86
C LEU A 25 -15.83 -19.56 -6.44
N SER A 26 -16.15 -19.21 -7.67
CA SER A 26 -17.29 -19.76 -8.42
C SER A 26 -16.82 -20.36 -9.75
N GLU A 27 -17.53 -21.35 -10.24
CA GLU A 27 -17.27 -21.92 -11.55
C GLU A 27 -17.90 -21.04 -12.64
N CYS A 28 -17.19 -20.87 -13.74
CA CYS A 28 -17.68 -20.21 -14.94
C CYS A 28 -18.25 -21.29 -15.88
N VAL A 29 -19.24 -20.91 -16.70
CA VAL A 29 -19.79 -21.77 -17.72
C VAL A 29 -18.76 -22.06 -18.81
N ASP A 30 -18.00 -21.05 -19.19
CA ASP A 30 -16.97 -21.12 -20.22
C ASP A 30 -15.58 -21.03 -19.63
N PHE A 31 -14.62 -21.71 -20.26
CA PHE A 31 -13.21 -21.59 -19.91
C PHE A 31 -12.66 -20.21 -20.34
N ASN A 32 -11.94 -19.55 -19.42
CA ASN A 32 -11.16 -18.36 -19.71
C ASN A 32 -9.65 -18.68 -19.69
N GLU A 33 -8.80 -17.69 -19.96
CA GLU A 33 -7.33 -17.85 -20.00
C GLU A 33 -6.75 -18.44 -18.69
N ASN A 34 -7.46 -18.30 -17.56
CA ASN A 34 -7.04 -18.76 -16.24
C ASN A 34 -7.78 -20.03 -15.78
N GLY A 35 -8.59 -20.65 -16.64
CA GLY A 35 -9.39 -21.84 -16.34
C GLY A 35 -10.88 -21.54 -16.27
N ASN A 36 -11.64 -22.41 -15.58
CA ASN A 36 -13.09 -22.28 -15.43
C ASN A 36 -13.55 -21.69 -14.10
N ASN A 37 -12.61 -21.15 -13.31
CA ASN A 37 -12.95 -20.56 -12.02
C ASN A 37 -12.89 -19.02 -12.08
N ASN A 38 -13.89 -18.39 -11.47
CA ASN A 38 -13.90 -16.96 -11.22
C ASN A 38 -13.60 -16.72 -9.74
N LEU A 39 -12.58 -15.89 -9.46
CA LEU A 39 -12.21 -15.47 -8.12
C LEU A 39 -12.68 -14.06 -7.85
N GLU A 40 -13.61 -13.91 -6.93
CA GLU A 40 -14.02 -12.60 -6.42
C GLU A 40 -13.41 -12.37 -5.03
N VAL A 41 -12.76 -11.22 -4.86
CA VAL A 41 -12.19 -10.82 -3.58
C VAL A 41 -13.09 -9.76 -2.97
N LEU A 42 -13.73 -10.12 -1.87
CA LEU A 42 -14.62 -9.26 -1.11
C LEU A 42 -13.94 -8.74 0.13
N PHE A 43 -14.23 -7.51 0.47
CA PHE A 43 -13.70 -6.81 1.62
C PHE A 43 -14.81 -6.20 2.46
N SER A 44 -14.61 -6.19 3.77
CA SER A 44 -15.44 -5.44 4.72
C SER A 44 -14.53 -4.73 5.72
N ALA A 45 -14.73 -3.43 5.90
CA ALA A 45 -13.96 -2.61 6.84
C ALA A 45 -14.30 -2.93 8.31
N ASN A 46 -15.54 -3.37 8.57
CA ASN A 46 -16.07 -3.63 9.91
C ASN A 46 -16.78 -4.97 9.97
N ASN A 47 -16.84 -5.56 11.17
CA ASN A 47 -17.49 -6.85 11.40
C ASN A 47 -18.98 -6.89 11.03
N ASN A 48 -19.66 -5.74 11.08
CA ASN A 48 -21.11 -5.63 10.90
C ASN A 48 -21.51 -5.14 9.48
N SER A 49 -20.56 -4.89 8.59
CA SER A 49 -20.87 -4.52 7.21
C SER A 49 -20.78 -5.72 6.29
N ASN A 50 -21.70 -5.79 5.32
CA ASN A 50 -21.67 -6.81 4.27
C ASN A 50 -20.37 -6.66 3.44
N PRO A 51 -19.67 -7.76 3.14
CA PRO A 51 -18.51 -7.73 2.27
C PRO A 51 -18.89 -7.20 0.88
N PHE A 52 -18.05 -6.36 0.32
CA PHE A 52 -18.22 -5.80 -1.01
C PHE A 52 -16.91 -5.89 -1.81
N SER A 53 -17.00 -5.80 -3.13
CA SER A 53 -15.85 -5.88 -4.01
C SER A 53 -14.83 -4.77 -3.67
N LEU A 54 -13.54 -5.10 -3.72
CA LEU A 54 -12.43 -4.14 -3.50
C LEU A 54 -12.53 -2.89 -4.38
N SER A 55 -13.13 -3.02 -5.56
CA SER A 55 -13.36 -1.89 -6.49
C SER A 55 -14.30 -0.82 -5.94
N LYS A 56 -15.17 -1.18 -4.98
CA LYS A 56 -16.19 -0.30 -4.38
C LYS A 56 -15.72 0.39 -3.10
N ILE A 57 -14.46 0.26 -2.71
CA ILE A 57 -13.92 0.93 -1.52
C ILE A 57 -13.92 2.44 -1.78
N ALA A 58 -14.70 3.17 -0.99
CA ALA A 58 -14.86 4.62 -1.14
C ALA A 58 -13.73 5.43 -0.49
N SER A 59 -13.13 4.93 0.59
CA SER A 59 -12.05 5.63 1.30
C SER A 59 -10.70 5.38 0.62
N GLY A 60 -10.08 6.46 0.13
CA GLY A 60 -8.75 6.40 -0.49
C GLY A 60 -7.69 5.82 0.44
N GLY A 61 -7.65 6.25 1.70
CA GLY A 61 -6.70 5.77 2.69
C GLY A 61 -6.88 4.28 3.06
N GLU A 62 -8.12 3.78 3.15
CA GLU A 62 -8.37 2.35 3.35
C GLU A 62 -7.92 1.52 2.15
N LYS A 63 -8.27 1.96 0.96
CA LYS A 63 -7.88 1.32 -0.30
C LYS A 63 -6.36 1.22 -0.42
N SER A 64 -5.64 2.30 -0.14
CA SER A 64 -4.18 2.34 -0.16
C SER A 64 -3.58 1.33 0.81
N ARG A 65 -4.06 1.28 2.07
CA ARG A 65 -3.58 0.33 3.06
C ARG A 65 -3.85 -1.13 2.70
N ILE A 66 -5.03 -1.42 2.14
CA ILE A 66 -5.38 -2.77 1.67
C ILE A 66 -4.46 -3.18 0.52
N LEU A 67 -4.29 -2.31 -0.48
CA LEU A 67 -3.40 -2.58 -1.62
C LEU A 67 -1.95 -2.76 -1.17
N PHE A 68 -1.48 -1.95 -0.20
CA PHE A 68 -0.16 -2.10 0.39
C PHE A 68 0.01 -3.48 1.05
N ALA A 69 -0.95 -3.90 1.87
CA ALA A 69 -0.92 -5.21 2.51
C ALA A 69 -0.86 -6.35 1.49
N LEU A 70 -1.74 -6.31 0.48
CA LEU A 70 -1.79 -7.33 -0.57
C LEU A 70 -0.51 -7.38 -1.40
N LYS A 71 0.01 -6.22 -1.85
CA LYS A 71 1.27 -6.12 -2.59
C LYS A 71 2.45 -6.62 -1.76
N SER A 72 2.49 -6.31 -0.47
CA SER A 72 3.56 -6.75 0.45
C SER A 72 3.60 -8.27 0.60
N ILE A 73 2.45 -8.93 0.62
CA ILE A 73 2.35 -10.40 0.71
C ILE A 73 2.70 -11.03 -0.64
N LEU A 74 2.17 -10.48 -1.73
CA LEU A 74 2.43 -10.96 -3.08
C LEU A 74 3.92 -10.90 -3.41
N ALA A 75 4.58 -9.79 -3.13
CA ALA A 75 6.01 -9.60 -3.39
C ALA A 75 6.88 -10.68 -2.74
N LYS A 76 6.52 -11.12 -1.53
CA LYS A 76 7.21 -12.21 -0.82
C LYS A 76 7.01 -13.57 -1.49
N LYS A 77 5.86 -13.78 -2.14
CA LYS A 77 5.50 -15.09 -2.73
C LYS A 77 6.03 -15.24 -4.16
N VAL A 78 6.10 -14.14 -4.90
CA VAL A 78 6.48 -14.15 -6.32
C VAL A 78 7.96 -13.80 -6.52
N ASN A 79 8.71 -13.51 -5.44
CA ASN A 79 10.12 -13.12 -5.49
C ASN A 79 10.38 -11.96 -6.47
N LEU A 80 9.56 -10.90 -6.37
CA LEU A 80 9.74 -9.70 -7.19
C LEU A 80 11.09 -9.05 -6.88
N PRO A 81 11.87 -8.65 -7.90
CA PRO A 81 13.15 -7.98 -7.67
C PRO A 81 12.97 -6.54 -7.14
N THR A 82 11.95 -5.85 -7.62
CA THR A 82 11.67 -4.44 -7.27
C THR A 82 10.17 -4.23 -7.08
N LEU A 83 9.81 -3.41 -6.11
CA LEU A 83 8.44 -2.99 -5.86
C LEU A 83 8.38 -1.48 -5.68
N VAL A 84 7.53 -0.82 -6.46
CA VAL A 84 7.32 0.62 -6.42
C VAL A 84 6.01 0.93 -5.69
N PHE A 85 6.09 1.82 -4.72
CA PHE A 85 4.95 2.40 -4.03
C PHE A 85 4.89 3.90 -4.30
N ASP A 86 3.77 4.34 -4.87
CA ASP A 86 3.51 5.74 -5.16
C ASP A 86 2.40 6.24 -4.25
N GLU A 87 2.76 7.20 -3.36
CA GLU A 87 1.87 7.83 -2.37
C GLU A 87 0.95 6.87 -1.60
N ILE A 88 1.43 5.67 -1.29
CA ILE A 88 0.65 4.61 -0.63
C ILE A 88 0.25 4.98 0.81
N ASP A 89 0.90 5.98 1.37
CA ASP A 89 0.71 6.55 2.70
C ASP A 89 -0.23 7.77 2.70
N SER A 90 -0.74 8.16 1.54
CA SER A 90 -1.69 9.28 1.41
C SER A 90 -2.93 9.06 2.29
N GLY A 91 -3.33 10.10 3.04
CA GLY A 91 -4.47 10.06 3.95
C GLY A 91 -4.29 9.16 5.19
N THR A 92 -3.04 8.78 5.53
CA THR A 92 -2.76 8.01 6.75
C THR A 92 -2.31 8.90 7.91
N SER A 93 -2.55 8.45 9.15
CA SER A 93 -1.99 9.09 10.35
C SER A 93 -0.50 8.77 10.50
N GLY A 94 0.22 9.58 11.29
CA GLY A 94 1.64 9.37 11.54
C GLY A 94 2.00 8.00 12.10
N GLU A 95 1.14 7.39 12.93
CA GLU A 95 1.32 6.04 13.47
C GLU A 95 1.23 4.98 12.37
N ILE A 96 0.25 5.10 11.48
CA ILE A 96 0.06 4.18 10.36
C ILE A 96 1.21 4.34 9.35
N ALA A 97 1.64 5.58 9.06
CA ALA A 97 2.78 5.85 8.21
C ALA A 97 4.08 5.23 8.77
N ASN A 98 4.28 5.30 10.09
CA ASN A 98 5.41 4.64 10.74
C ASN A 98 5.35 3.10 10.60
N ALA A 99 4.16 2.51 10.70
CA ALA A 99 3.96 1.07 10.48
C ALA A 99 4.24 0.67 9.02
N ILE A 100 3.76 1.47 8.05
CA ILE A 100 4.05 1.29 6.61
C ILE A 100 5.57 1.31 6.37
N GLY A 101 6.26 2.35 6.85
CA GLY A 101 7.71 2.47 6.72
C GLY A 101 8.46 1.30 7.36
N GLY A 102 8.01 0.82 8.53
CA GLY A 102 8.57 -0.35 9.19
C GLY A 102 8.43 -1.63 8.37
N ILE A 103 7.28 -1.85 7.72
CA ILE A 103 7.04 -2.98 6.83
C ILE A 103 7.95 -2.88 5.59
N MET A 104 8.05 -1.69 4.98
CA MET A 104 8.94 -1.43 3.83
C MET A 104 10.39 -1.72 4.18
N LYS A 105 10.88 -1.26 5.34
CA LYS A 105 12.24 -1.55 5.84
C LYS A 105 12.53 -3.04 5.95
N ILE A 106 11.58 -3.81 6.45
CA ILE A 106 11.72 -5.27 6.56
C ILE A 106 11.74 -5.92 5.17
N MET A 107 10.89 -5.45 4.25
CA MET A 107 10.85 -5.95 2.87
C MET A 107 12.12 -5.60 2.11
N GLY A 108 12.66 -4.40 2.32
CA GLY A 108 13.87 -3.89 1.69
C GLY A 108 15.13 -4.75 1.92
N LYS A 109 15.11 -5.61 2.95
CA LYS A 109 16.18 -6.59 3.17
C LYS A 109 16.22 -7.72 2.12
N LYS A 110 15.15 -7.92 1.36
CA LYS A 110 15.01 -9.03 0.41
C LYS A 110 14.76 -8.57 -1.03
N ILE A 111 14.09 -7.44 -1.20
CA ILE A 111 13.70 -6.90 -2.50
C ILE A 111 13.99 -5.39 -2.53
N GLN A 112 14.25 -4.83 -3.69
CA GLN A 112 14.37 -3.38 -3.82
C GLN A 112 12.99 -2.73 -3.64
N ILE A 113 12.91 -1.73 -2.74
CA ILE A 113 11.71 -0.91 -2.54
C ILE A 113 11.99 0.51 -3.00
N ILE A 114 11.16 1.01 -3.89
CA ILE A 114 11.14 2.42 -4.29
C ILE A 114 9.83 3.00 -3.76
N SER A 115 9.90 4.04 -2.93
CA SER A 115 8.70 4.68 -2.39
C SER A 115 8.72 6.17 -2.68
N ILE A 116 7.63 6.66 -3.26
CA ILE A 116 7.35 8.09 -3.42
C ILE A 116 6.42 8.46 -2.26
N THR A 117 6.89 9.37 -1.40
CA THR A 117 6.17 9.75 -0.18
C THR A 117 6.47 11.19 0.20
N HIS A 118 5.52 11.85 0.82
CA HIS A 118 5.70 13.16 1.45
C HIS A 118 5.76 13.06 2.99
N LEU A 119 5.61 11.85 3.56
CA LEU A 119 5.60 11.65 5.00
C LEU A 119 7.00 11.31 5.54
N ALA A 120 7.47 12.12 6.48
CA ALA A 120 8.75 11.93 7.14
C ALA A 120 8.88 10.58 7.84
N GLN A 121 7.77 10.04 8.37
CA GLN A 121 7.71 8.73 9.05
C GLN A 121 8.06 7.56 8.11
N VAL A 122 7.74 7.67 6.83
CA VAL A 122 8.09 6.69 5.81
C VAL A 122 9.51 6.92 5.32
N SER A 123 9.84 8.14 4.91
CA SER A 123 11.15 8.48 4.35
C SER A 123 12.31 8.25 5.33
N SER A 124 12.10 8.49 6.63
CA SER A 124 13.12 8.21 7.67
C SER A 124 13.51 6.74 7.82
N LYS A 125 12.75 5.81 7.25
CA LYS A 125 13.06 4.36 7.29
C LYS A 125 13.86 3.90 6.08
N ALA A 126 14.02 4.75 5.06
CA ALA A 126 14.77 4.43 3.85
C ALA A 126 16.28 4.35 4.14
N ASP A 127 16.98 3.52 3.38
CA ASP A 127 18.45 3.44 3.39
C ASP A 127 19.05 4.54 2.52
N HIS A 128 18.31 4.97 1.48
CA HIS A 128 18.66 6.07 0.59
C HIS A 128 17.47 7.01 0.44
N HIS A 129 17.73 8.31 0.52
CA HIS A 129 16.69 9.32 0.43
C HIS A 129 17.05 10.34 -0.66
N ASN A 130 16.15 10.49 -1.63
CA ASN A 130 16.24 11.46 -2.71
C ASN A 130 15.13 12.49 -2.57
N LYS A 131 15.46 13.76 -2.52
CA LYS A 131 14.49 14.86 -2.49
C LYS A 131 14.35 15.43 -3.88
N VAL A 132 13.10 15.46 -4.39
CA VAL A 132 12.76 16.10 -5.65
C VAL A 132 12.19 17.48 -5.36
N TYR A 133 12.73 18.50 -6.01
CA TYR A 133 12.22 19.86 -5.92
C TYR A 133 12.21 20.51 -7.29
N LYS A 134 11.27 21.44 -7.50
CA LYS A 134 11.18 22.24 -8.72
C LYS A 134 11.87 23.58 -8.45
N SER A 135 12.94 23.85 -9.19
CA SER A 135 13.53 25.18 -9.23
C SER A 135 12.69 26.07 -10.16
N VAL A 136 12.13 27.15 -9.63
CA VAL A 136 11.42 28.15 -10.44
C VAL A 136 12.36 29.34 -10.57
N SER A 137 12.89 29.54 -11.80
CA SER A 137 13.60 30.75 -12.14
C SER A 137 12.59 31.85 -12.50
N TYR A 138 12.39 32.81 -11.62
CA TYR A 138 11.64 34.03 -11.95
C TYR A 138 12.61 35.02 -12.63
N THR A 139 12.35 35.37 -13.85
CA THR A 139 13.13 36.36 -14.62
C THR A 139 12.91 37.82 -14.13
N HIS A 140 11.96 38.04 -13.23
CA HIS A 140 11.74 39.34 -12.58
C HIS A 140 11.24 39.17 -11.16
N LEU A 141 12.04 39.55 -10.19
CA LEU A 141 11.89 39.74 -8.73
C LEU A 141 12.82 38.84 -7.93
N THR A 142 13.94 39.37 -7.52
CA THR A 142 14.82 38.79 -6.52
C THR A 142 14.17 38.90 -5.14
N LEU A 143 13.63 37.79 -4.65
CA LEU A 143 13.35 37.60 -3.24
C LEU A 143 14.54 36.86 -2.61
N PRO A 144 14.99 37.25 -1.38
CA PRO A 144 16.10 36.57 -0.74
C PRO A 144 15.81 35.12 -0.48
N THR A 145 16.69 34.24 -0.97
CA THR A 145 16.66 32.81 -0.68
C THR A 145 17.00 32.60 0.80
N MET A 146 16.02 32.17 1.59
CA MET A 146 16.30 31.60 2.90
C MET A 146 16.87 30.20 2.72
N HIS A 147 18.13 30.01 3.12
CA HIS A 147 18.72 28.68 3.23
C HIS A 147 18.20 28.05 4.52
N PRO A 148 17.59 26.87 4.49
CA PRO A 148 17.37 26.13 5.74
C PRO A 148 18.71 25.54 6.20
N VAL A 149 18.94 25.69 7.50
CA VAL A 149 20.02 25.10 8.29
C VAL A 149 19.88 23.56 8.30
#